data_77bb647ad51c36e5f2e53bb301293cac
#
_entry.id   77bb647ad51c36e5f2e53bb301293cac
#
_cell.length_a   1.000
_cell.length_b   1.000
_cell.length_c   1.000
_cell.angle_alpha   90.00
_cell.angle_beta   90.00
_cell.angle_gamma   90.00
#
_symmetry.space_group_name_H-M   'P 1'
#
loop_
_entity.id
_entity.type
_entity.pdbx_description
1 polymer ?
#
loop_
_entity_poly.entity_id
_entity_poly.type
_entity_poly.pdbx_seq_one_letter_code
_entity_poly.pdbx_strand_id
1 'polypeptide(L)'
;VPVQYSFHGGGPSQNVIELRFTEAVSCADNIMSSRLVIKQEAAAEGLFASFMPKPLSDAPGSAMFLCMSLFDHDGENLFWAPKTEHPAHLSELAQHFVAGLLRYAPEYTLVTNPTVNSYKRFITSGEVPNYATWGRKNRSALVRVPTHKPGKHVATRVELRSPDNTANPYLALAVTLAAGLKGIEDELPLPEEATVDTFSQTERELAAKGIERLPRTLGEAV
;
A
#
# COMPACT_ATOMS: atom_id res chain seq x y z
N VAL A 1 -11.37 1.00 -18.52
CA VAL A 1 -10.37 1.04 -17.42
C VAL A 1 -8.97 1.06 -18.02
N PRO A 2 -8.15 2.08 -17.74
CA PRO A 2 -6.79 2.17 -18.29
C PRO A 2 -5.84 1.24 -17.52
N VAL A 3 -5.46 0.13 -18.13
CA VAL A 3 -4.45 -0.80 -17.58
C VAL A 3 -3.06 -0.36 -18.03
N GLN A 4 -2.09 -0.39 -17.13
CA GLN A 4 -0.69 -0.12 -17.42
C GLN A 4 0.09 -1.40 -17.69
N TYR A 5 -0.03 -2.38 -16.80
CA TYR A 5 0.59 -3.69 -16.93
C TYR A 5 -0.34 -4.78 -16.41
N SER A 6 -0.13 -5.99 -16.92
CA SER A 6 -0.71 -7.22 -16.37
C SER A 6 0.37 -8.29 -16.37
N PHE A 7 0.50 -9.00 -15.25
CA PHE A 7 1.48 -10.06 -15.07
C PHE A 7 0.99 -11.07 -14.04
N HIS A 8 1.58 -12.25 -14.00
CA HIS A 8 1.24 -13.26 -12.99
C HIS A 8 1.85 -12.90 -11.63
N GLY A 9 1.14 -13.25 -10.55
CA GLY A 9 1.63 -13.17 -9.17
C GLY A 9 2.42 -14.40 -8.75
N GLY A 10 2.73 -14.50 -7.45
CA GLY A 10 3.47 -15.63 -6.87
C GLY A 10 2.62 -16.87 -6.58
N GLY A 11 1.30 -16.75 -6.56
CA GLY A 11 0.37 -17.86 -6.29
C GLY A 11 -0.12 -18.57 -7.54
N PRO A 12 -0.67 -19.79 -7.41
CA PRO A 12 -1.29 -20.50 -8.52
C PRO A 12 -2.42 -19.68 -9.14
N SER A 13 -2.39 -19.48 -10.45
CA SER A 13 -3.36 -18.67 -11.22
C SER A 13 -3.58 -17.24 -10.67
N GLN A 14 -2.64 -16.72 -9.91
CA GLN A 14 -2.68 -15.36 -9.39
C GLN A 14 -2.24 -14.38 -10.48
N ASN A 15 -3.08 -13.37 -10.75
CA ASN A 15 -2.80 -12.31 -11.69
C ASN A 15 -2.75 -10.96 -10.99
N VAL A 16 -1.85 -10.10 -11.44
CA VAL A 16 -1.72 -8.72 -10.98
C VAL A 16 -2.07 -7.80 -12.14
N ILE A 17 -2.91 -6.82 -11.86
CA ILE A 17 -3.29 -5.77 -12.80
C ILE A 17 -2.89 -4.44 -12.20
N GLU A 18 -2.01 -3.73 -12.87
CA GLU A 18 -1.58 -2.39 -12.51
C GLU A 18 -2.37 -1.37 -13.34
N LEU A 19 -3.10 -0.50 -12.67
CA LEU A 19 -3.88 0.55 -13.32
C LEU A 19 -2.98 1.76 -13.58
N ARG A 20 -3.26 2.49 -14.64
CA ARG A 20 -2.58 3.76 -14.91
C ARG A 20 -2.93 4.78 -13.83
N PHE A 21 -1.95 5.62 -13.54
CA PHE A 21 -2.11 6.76 -12.66
C PHE A 21 -3.27 7.66 -13.13
N THR A 22 -4.10 8.07 -12.17
CA THR A 22 -5.22 9.00 -12.36
C THR A 22 -5.61 9.62 -11.03
N GLU A 23 -6.53 10.57 -11.02
CA GLU A 23 -7.09 11.15 -9.79
C GLU A 23 -7.74 10.10 -8.89
N ALA A 24 -7.77 10.35 -7.59
CA ALA A 24 -8.18 9.39 -6.58
C ALA A 24 -9.61 8.84 -6.80
N VAL A 25 -10.59 9.69 -7.11
CA VAL A 25 -11.98 9.26 -7.34
C VAL A 25 -12.07 8.41 -8.61
N SER A 26 -11.47 8.87 -9.70
CA SER A 26 -11.40 8.11 -10.97
C SER A 26 -10.66 6.77 -10.78
N CYS A 27 -9.64 6.72 -9.92
CA CYS A 27 -8.95 5.49 -9.58
C CYS A 27 -9.89 4.50 -8.86
N ALA A 28 -10.67 4.98 -7.89
CA ALA A 28 -11.66 4.15 -7.19
C ALA A 28 -12.73 3.60 -8.14
N ASP A 29 -13.25 4.43 -9.06
CA ASP A 29 -14.19 4.03 -10.13
C ASP A 29 -13.57 2.94 -11.01
N ASN A 30 -12.33 3.11 -11.41
CA ASN A 30 -11.60 2.14 -12.22
C ASN A 30 -11.38 0.81 -11.49
N ILE A 31 -11.09 0.83 -10.20
CA ILE A 31 -10.96 -0.38 -9.37
C ILE A 31 -12.29 -1.12 -9.31
N MET A 32 -13.40 -0.42 -9.06
CA MET A 32 -14.72 -1.04 -8.98
C MET A 32 -15.13 -1.63 -10.33
N SER A 33 -14.96 -0.88 -11.40
CA SER A 33 -15.26 -1.32 -12.77
C SER A 33 -14.41 -2.52 -13.18
N SER A 34 -13.11 -2.51 -12.85
CA SER A 34 -12.20 -3.63 -13.12
C SER A 34 -12.65 -4.92 -12.45
N ARG A 35 -13.05 -4.85 -11.16
CA ARG A 35 -13.55 -6.03 -10.43
C ARG A 35 -14.79 -6.63 -11.09
N LEU A 36 -15.71 -5.77 -11.56
CA LEU A 36 -16.91 -6.22 -12.23
C LEU A 36 -16.60 -6.89 -13.57
N VAL A 37 -15.84 -6.20 -14.44
CA VAL A 37 -15.46 -6.72 -15.77
C VAL A 37 -14.70 -8.03 -15.66
N ILE A 38 -13.68 -8.11 -14.78
CA ILE A 38 -12.87 -9.33 -14.62
C ILE A 38 -13.74 -10.52 -14.18
N LYS A 39 -14.69 -10.30 -13.26
CA LYS A 39 -15.60 -11.38 -12.83
C LYS A 39 -16.53 -11.82 -13.95
N GLN A 40 -17.05 -10.91 -14.74
CA GLN A 40 -17.95 -11.23 -15.85
C GLN A 40 -17.22 -11.98 -16.97
N GLU A 41 -16.04 -11.49 -17.39
CA GLU A 41 -15.24 -12.15 -18.42
C GLU A 41 -14.78 -13.55 -17.98
N ALA A 42 -14.30 -13.68 -16.75
CA ALA A 42 -13.92 -14.99 -16.21
C ALA A 42 -15.11 -15.96 -16.22
N ALA A 43 -16.30 -15.51 -15.81
CA ALA A 43 -17.50 -16.34 -15.82
C ALA A 43 -17.92 -16.76 -17.23
N ALA A 44 -17.78 -15.89 -18.23
CA ALA A 44 -18.04 -16.18 -19.63
C ALA A 44 -17.12 -17.29 -20.18
N GLU A 45 -15.89 -17.39 -19.65
CA GLU A 45 -14.91 -18.42 -20.00
C GLU A 45 -15.01 -19.67 -19.08
N GLY A 46 -16.06 -19.77 -18.24
CA GLY A 46 -16.23 -20.87 -17.29
C GLY A 46 -15.26 -20.87 -16.11
N LEU A 47 -14.63 -19.72 -15.84
CA LEU A 47 -13.67 -19.52 -14.76
C LEU A 47 -14.28 -18.72 -13.62
N PHE A 48 -13.65 -18.77 -12.44
CA PHE A 48 -14.05 -17.99 -11.28
C PHE A 48 -12.94 -17.03 -10.86
N ALA A 49 -13.19 -15.72 -10.97
CA ALA A 49 -12.26 -14.68 -10.51
C ALA A 49 -12.54 -14.29 -9.06
N SER A 50 -11.55 -14.48 -8.19
CA SER A 50 -11.60 -14.13 -6.77
C SER A 50 -10.70 -12.95 -6.47
N PHE A 51 -11.24 -11.98 -5.69
CA PHE A 51 -10.49 -10.86 -5.10
C PHE A 51 -10.30 -11.06 -3.59
N MET A 52 -10.42 -12.28 -3.12
CA MET A 52 -10.26 -12.65 -1.71
C MET A 52 -8.79 -12.43 -1.28
N PRO A 53 -8.52 -11.81 -0.11
CA PRO A 53 -7.15 -11.54 0.37
C PRO A 53 -6.30 -12.79 0.57
N LYS A 54 -6.91 -13.88 1.06
CA LYS A 54 -6.26 -15.17 1.27
C LYS A 54 -7.17 -16.31 0.78
N PRO A 55 -7.23 -16.55 -0.54
CA PRO A 55 -8.13 -17.56 -1.11
C PRO A 55 -7.67 -19.00 -0.82
N LEU A 56 -6.36 -19.23 -0.75
CA LEU A 56 -5.72 -20.53 -0.51
C LEU A 56 -4.85 -20.45 0.74
N SER A 57 -4.92 -21.44 1.62
CA SER A 57 -4.19 -21.44 2.90
C SER A 57 -2.69 -21.52 2.74
N ASP A 58 -2.23 -22.24 1.73
CA ASP A 58 -0.85 -22.62 1.45
C ASP A 58 -0.20 -21.82 0.30
N ALA A 59 -0.92 -20.87 -0.28
CA ALA A 59 -0.42 -20.02 -1.36
C ALA A 59 -0.30 -18.55 -0.92
N PRO A 60 0.46 -17.70 -1.61
CA PRO A 60 0.48 -16.26 -1.38
C PRO A 60 -0.91 -15.63 -1.43
N GLY A 61 -1.13 -14.60 -0.60
CA GLY A 61 -2.36 -13.82 -0.61
C GLY A 61 -2.36 -12.74 -1.69
N SER A 62 -3.52 -12.07 -1.85
CA SER A 62 -3.71 -10.97 -2.79
C SER A 62 -3.87 -9.64 -2.06
N ALA A 63 -3.15 -8.64 -2.51
CA ALA A 63 -3.18 -7.28 -2.00
C ALA A 63 -3.81 -6.29 -2.99
N MET A 64 -4.14 -5.12 -2.51
CA MET A 64 -4.44 -3.94 -3.31
C MET A 64 -3.46 -2.83 -2.92
N PHE A 65 -2.30 -2.77 -3.60
CA PHE A 65 -1.33 -1.71 -3.31
C PHE A 65 -1.86 -0.36 -3.75
N LEU A 66 -1.82 0.62 -2.85
CA LEU A 66 -2.20 1.99 -3.15
C LEU A 66 -0.94 2.82 -3.41
N CYS A 67 -0.74 3.19 -4.67
CA CYS A 67 0.33 4.11 -5.08
C CYS A 67 -0.20 5.53 -5.07
N MET A 68 0.40 6.41 -4.27
CA MET A 68 -0.06 7.77 -4.02
C MET A 68 1.04 8.79 -4.31
N SER A 69 0.63 9.93 -4.87
CA SER A 69 1.43 11.13 -5.05
C SER A 69 0.54 12.35 -4.87
N LEU A 70 1.09 13.47 -4.43
CA LEU A 70 0.40 14.74 -4.44
C LEU A 70 0.99 15.62 -5.54
N PHE A 71 0.12 16.35 -6.21
CA PHE A 71 0.49 17.30 -7.25
C PHE A 71 -0.08 18.67 -6.94
N ASP A 72 0.62 19.71 -7.33
CA ASP A 72 0.08 21.06 -7.28
C ASP A 72 -0.83 21.36 -8.48
N HIS A 73 -1.33 22.58 -8.56
CA HIS A 73 -2.21 23.03 -9.64
C HIS A 73 -1.51 23.13 -11.01
N ASP A 74 -0.19 23.21 -11.01
CA ASP A 74 0.64 23.27 -12.23
C ASP A 74 1.02 21.86 -12.72
N GLY A 75 0.65 20.82 -11.97
CA GLY A 75 0.93 19.42 -12.28
C GLY A 75 2.34 18.96 -11.86
N GLU A 76 3.00 19.70 -10.99
CA GLU A 76 4.29 19.32 -10.42
C GLU A 76 4.10 18.34 -9.26
N ASN A 77 4.94 17.30 -9.22
CA ASN A 77 4.90 16.30 -8.16
C ASN A 77 5.51 16.82 -6.87
N LEU A 78 4.68 17.06 -5.86
CA LEU A 78 5.08 17.60 -4.55
C LEU A 78 5.92 16.62 -3.70
N PHE A 79 5.99 15.35 -4.07
CA PHE A 79 6.79 14.36 -3.35
C PHE A 79 8.26 14.36 -3.75
N TRP A 80 8.60 14.96 -4.88
CA TRP A 80 9.97 15.03 -5.39
C TRP A 80 10.72 16.27 -4.89
N ALA A 81 11.97 16.07 -4.45
CA ALA A 81 12.88 17.18 -4.14
C ALA A 81 14.29 16.90 -4.70
N PRO A 82 14.71 17.57 -5.78
CA PRO A 82 15.97 17.27 -6.46
C PRO A 82 17.22 17.65 -5.65
N LYS A 83 17.10 18.60 -4.73
CA LYS A 83 18.20 19.14 -3.93
C LYS A 83 18.21 18.70 -2.48
N THR A 84 17.45 17.67 -2.14
CA THR A 84 17.42 17.12 -0.78
C THR A 84 18.58 16.14 -0.55
N GLU A 85 19.07 16.06 0.67
CA GLU A 85 20.01 15.02 1.12
C GLU A 85 19.31 13.68 1.37
N HIS A 86 17.98 13.66 1.36
CA HIS A 86 17.19 12.46 1.59
C HIS A 86 17.45 11.41 0.48
N PRO A 87 17.85 10.17 0.84
CA PRO A 87 18.35 9.17 -0.13
C PRO A 87 17.32 8.69 -1.15
N ALA A 88 16.02 8.95 -0.90
CA ALA A 88 14.93 8.67 -1.85
C ALA A 88 14.50 9.94 -2.61
N HIS A 89 15.19 11.06 -2.46
CA HIS A 89 14.81 12.36 -3.01
C HIS A 89 13.37 12.79 -2.64
N LEU A 90 12.89 12.37 -1.49
CA LEU A 90 11.59 12.82 -0.98
C LEU A 90 11.68 14.24 -0.47
N SER A 91 10.68 15.05 -0.84
CA SER A 91 10.47 16.35 -0.23
C SER A 91 10.13 16.21 1.26
N GLU A 92 10.28 17.28 2.03
CA GLU A 92 9.87 17.32 3.44
C GLU A 92 8.37 16.99 3.59
N LEU A 93 7.55 17.56 2.71
CA LEU A 93 6.12 17.25 2.62
C LEU A 93 5.86 15.75 2.44
N ALA A 94 6.59 15.08 1.52
CA ALA A 94 6.45 13.64 1.32
C ALA A 94 6.91 12.82 2.53
N GLN A 95 7.95 13.28 3.23
CA GLN A 95 8.42 12.64 4.47
C GLN A 95 7.35 12.70 5.55
N HIS A 96 6.73 13.86 5.77
CA HIS A 96 5.61 14.01 6.70
C HIS A 96 4.39 13.17 6.30
N PHE A 97 4.08 13.13 5.00
CA PHE A 97 3.01 12.28 4.48
C PHE A 97 3.23 10.79 4.80
N VAL A 98 4.44 10.28 4.57
CA VAL A 98 4.80 8.89 4.91
C VAL A 98 4.74 8.68 6.41
N ALA A 99 5.24 9.61 7.22
CA ALA A 99 5.15 9.53 8.68
C ALA A 99 3.70 9.45 9.16
N GLY A 100 2.78 10.22 8.56
CA GLY A 100 1.34 10.13 8.83
C GLY A 100 0.76 8.76 8.49
N LEU A 101 1.11 8.20 7.32
CA LEU A 101 0.70 6.84 6.96
C LEU A 101 1.16 5.79 7.98
N LEU A 102 2.38 5.92 8.50
CA LEU A 102 2.90 4.98 9.51
C LEU A 102 2.21 5.17 10.85
N ARG A 103 2.07 6.41 11.31
CA ARG A 103 1.51 6.74 12.62
C ARG A 103 0.06 6.27 12.77
N TYR A 104 -0.75 6.47 11.73
CA TYR A 104 -2.18 6.16 11.75
C TYR A 104 -2.51 4.77 11.14
N ALA A 105 -1.49 3.96 10.86
CA ALA A 105 -1.68 2.64 10.26
C ALA A 105 -2.60 1.71 11.08
N PRO A 106 -2.47 1.59 12.40
CA PRO A 106 -3.39 0.76 13.18
C PRO A 106 -4.85 1.21 13.04
N GLU A 107 -5.09 2.53 13.01
CA GLU A 107 -6.43 3.12 13.00
C GLU A 107 -7.16 2.91 11.66
N TYR A 108 -6.47 3.08 10.52
CA TYR A 108 -7.12 2.88 9.22
C TYR A 108 -7.12 1.41 8.75
N THR A 109 -6.45 0.50 9.46
CA THR A 109 -6.37 -0.92 9.06
C THR A 109 -7.75 -1.56 8.96
N LEU A 110 -8.69 -1.22 9.84
CA LEU A 110 -10.07 -1.70 9.76
C LEU A 110 -10.74 -1.38 8.41
N VAL A 111 -10.48 -0.20 7.87
CA VAL A 111 -11.07 0.26 6.60
C VAL A 111 -10.35 -0.36 5.40
N THR A 112 -9.05 -0.51 5.47
CA THR A 112 -8.22 -1.05 4.37
C THR A 112 -8.18 -2.58 4.34
N ASN A 113 -8.56 -3.24 5.44
CA ASN A 113 -8.55 -4.69 5.65
C ASN A 113 -9.79 -5.14 6.43
N PRO A 114 -11.02 -5.01 5.82
CA PRO A 114 -12.28 -5.04 6.57
C PRO A 114 -12.83 -6.42 6.88
N THR A 115 -12.13 -7.50 6.51
CA THR A 115 -12.66 -8.87 6.67
C THR A 115 -11.75 -9.74 7.53
N VAL A 116 -12.28 -10.77 8.17
CA VAL A 116 -11.49 -11.79 8.87
C VAL A 116 -10.45 -12.42 7.94
N ASN A 117 -10.77 -12.58 6.67
CA ASN A 117 -9.84 -13.14 5.68
C ASN A 117 -8.66 -12.20 5.38
N SER A 118 -8.84 -10.89 5.51
CA SER A 118 -7.76 -9.89 5.41
C SER A 118 -6.62 -10.21 6.39
N TYR A 119 -6.95 -10.53 7.62
CA TYR A 119 -5.96 -10.82 8.68
C TYR A 119 -5.30 -12.20 8.52
N LYS A 120 -5.96 -13.16 7.88
CA LYS A 120 -5.31 -14.42 7.48
C LYS A 120 -4.14 -14.18 6.52
N ARG A 121 -4.23 -13.15 5.67
CA ARG A 121 -3.13 -12.73 4.80
C ARG A 121 -1.92 -12.23 5.60
N PHE A 122 -2.13 -11.48 6.68
CA PHE A 122 -1.06 -10.95 7.54
C PHE A 122 -0.30 -12.03 8.31
N ILE A 123 -0.94 -13.13 8.66
CA ILE A 123 -0.35 -14.17 9.50
C ILE A 123 0.49 -15.17 8.70
N THR A 124 0.10 -15.45 7.47
CA THR A 124 0.56 -16.65 6.73
C THR A 124 1.59 -16.40 5.64
N SER A 125 1.94 -15.15 5.34
CA SER A 125 2.92 -14.86 4.29
C SER A 125 3.96 -13.86 4.75
N GLY A 126 5.25 -14.22 4.65
CA GLY A 126 6.38 -13.34 4.93
C GLY A 126 6.56 -12.16 3.96
N GLU A 127 5.60 -11.89 3.07
CA GLU A 127 5.65 -10.78 2.11
C GLU A 127 4.64 -9.67 2.43
N VAL A 128 3.81 -9.85 3.46
CA VAL A 128 2.77 -8.87 3.82
C VAL A 128 3.24 -8.04 4.99
N PRO A 129 3.30 -6.71 4.87
CA PRO A 129 3.73 -5.84 5.95
C PRO A 129 2.75 -5.92 7.12
N ASN A 130 3.27 -6.22 8.31
CA ASN A 130 2.53 -6.28 9.56
C ASN A 130 3.10 -5.35 10.65
N TYR A 131 4.03 -4.49 10.26
CA TYR A 131 4.64 -3.46 11.10
C TYR A 131 4.68 -2.12 10.38
N ALA A 132 4.50 -1.02 11.12
CA ALA A 132 4.51 0.33 10.61
C ALA A 132 5.94 0.80 10.28
N THR A 133 6.46 0.35 9.15
CA THR A 133 7.80 0.68 8.66
C THR A 133 7.75 1.20 7.22
N TRP A 134 8.78 1.93 6.82
CA TRP A 134 8.97 2.33 5.42
C TRP A 134 10.35 1.90 4.89
N GLY A 135 10.47 1.82 3.58
CA GLY A 135 11.75 1.52 2.94
C GLY A 135 11.68 1.62 1.42
N ARG A 136 12.84 1.76 0.78
CA ARG A 136 12.95 1.83 -0.69
C ARG A 136 12.97 0.44 -1.33
N LYS A 137 13.70 -0.47 -0.77
CA LYS A 137 13.94 -1.82 -1.32
C LYS A 137 13.32 -2.93 -0.48
N ASN A 138 12.95 -2.62 0.77
CA ASN A 138 12.39 -3.60 1.70
C ASN A 138 10.95 -3.95 1.33
N ARG A 139 10.70 -5.22 0.97
CA ARG A 139 9.36 -5.71 0.62
C ARG A 139 8.48 -5.97 1.82
N SER A 140 9.05 -6.09 3.02
CA SER A 140 8.29 -6.22 4.27
C SER A 140 7.82 -4.88 4.85
N ALA A 141 8.27 -3.76 4.28
CA ALA A 141 7.85 -2.43 4.72
C ALA A 141 6.39 -2.14 4.36
N LEU A 142 5.66 -1.50 5.29
CA LEU A 142 4.28 -1.06 5.10
C LEU A 142 4.18 -0.02 3.98
N VAL A 143 5.06 0.97 4.02
CA VAL A 143 5.16 2.00 2.98
C VAL A 143 6.47 1.82 2.23
N ARG A 144 6.36 1.56 0.94
CA ARG A 144 7.52 1.49 0.06
C ARG A 144 7.62 2.78 -0.75
N VAL A 145 8.85 3.27 -0.93
CA VAL A 145 9.17 4.36 -1.86
C VAL A 145 9.91 3.76 -3.06
N PRO A 146 9.22 3.42 -4.16
CA PRO A 146 9.86 2.84 -5.32
C PRO A 146 10.87 3.79 -5.94
N THR A 147 12.02 3.27 -6.36
CA THR A 147 12.98 4.05 -7.16
C THR A 147 12.45 4.23 -8.57
N HIS A 148 12.59 5.40 -9.12
CA HIS A 148 12.28 5.69 -10.52
C HIS A 148 13.56 5.80 -11.36
N LYS A 149 13.42 5.69 -12.68
CA LYS A 149 14.53 5.90 -13.61
C LYS A 149 14.97 7.38 -13.59
N PRO A 150 16.26 7.68 -13.82
CA PRO A 150 16.73 9.06 -13.97
C PRO A 150 15.85 9.86 -14.95
N GLY A 151 15.52 11.09 -14.60
CA GLY A 151 14.65 11.95 -15.41
C GLY A 151 13.15 11.65 -15.33
N LYS A 152 12.72 10.66 -14.53
CA LYS A 152 11.30 10.28 -14.31
C LYS A 152 10.78 10.70 -12.93
N HIS A 153 11.21 11.86 -12.42
CA HIS A 153 10.83 12.37 -11.09
C HIS A 153 9.30 12.56 -10.91
N VAL A 154 8.58 12.85 -11.99
CA VAL A 154 7.10 12.90 -11.98
C VAL A 154 6.48 11.59 -11.49
N ALA A 155 7.20 10.46 -11.61
CA ALA A 155 6.74 9.15 -11.13
C ALA A 155 7.07 8.89 -9.64
N THR A 156 7.58 9.88 -8.90
CA THR A 156 7.83 9.76 -7.45
C THR A 156 6.51 9.50 -6.74
N ARG A 157 6.46 8.41 -5.99
CA ARG A 157 5.26 7.96 -5.29
C ARG A 157 5.59 7.18 -4.04
N VAL A 158 4.62 7.07 -3.17
CA VAL A 158 4.62 6.13 -2.06
C VAL A 158 3.64 4.99 -2.35
N GLU A 159 4.01 3.79 -1.96
CA GLU A 159 3.23 2.56 -2.18
C GLU A 159 2.84 2.00 -0.82
N LEU A 160 1.57 2.12 -0.45
CA LEU A 160 1.01 1.49 0.74
C LEU A 160 0.64 0.04 0.39
N ARG A 161 1.15 -0.92 1.16
CA ARG A 161 1.17 -2.34 0.80
C ARG A 161 0.22 -3.22 1.61
N SER A 162 -0.33 -2.70 2.72
CA SER A 162 -1.26 -3.45 3.57
C SER A 162 -2.67 -3.64 3.01
N PRO A 163 -3.28 -2.70 2.26
CA PRO A 163 -4.66 -2.84 1.81
C PRO A 163 -4.89 -4.10 0.97
N ASP A 164 -6.12 -4.58 0.99
CA ASP A 164 -6.53 -5.70 0.16
C ASP A 164 -7.80 -5.41 -0.66
N ASN A 165 -8.10 -6.32 -1.57
CA ASN A 165 -9.17 -6.13 -2.54
C ASN A 165 -10.60 -6.26 -1.97
N THR A 166 -10.79 -6.53 -0.67
CA THR A 166 -12.12 -6.48 -0.03
C THR A 166 -12.46 -5.09 0.47
N ALA A 167 -11.46 -4.21 0.60
CA ALA A 167 -11.69 -2.81 0.98
C ALA A 167 -12.56 -2.09 -0.06
N ASN A 168 -13.38 -1.17 0.45
CA ASN A 168 -14.03 -0.18 -0.40
C ASN A 168 -12.95 0.82 -0.87
N PRO A 169 -12.67 0.94 -2.20
CA PRO A 169 -11.55 1.75 -2.66
C PRO A 169 -11.71 3.25 -2.36
N TYR A 170 -12.94 3.77 -2.35
CA TYR A 170 -13.21 5.17 -2.00
C TYR A 170 -12.83 5.45 -0.54
N LEU A 171 -13.27 4.57 0.38
CA LEU A 171 -12.94 4.71 1.80
C LEU A 171 -11.46 4.46 2.06
N ALA A 172 -10.85 3.47 1.42
CA ALA A 172 -9.43 3.18 1.57
C ALA A 172 -8.56 4.37 1.13
N LEU A 173 -8.86 4.99 -0.02
CA LEU A 173 -8.18 6.19 -0.48
C LEU A 173 -8.44 7.40 0.43
N ALA A 174 -9.68 7.58 0.91
CA ALA A 174 -10.02 8.69 1.79
C ALA A 174 -9.27 8.64 3.12
N VAL A 175 -9.27 7.48 3.82
CA VAL A 175 -8.60 7.37 5.13
C VAL A 175 -7.08 7.43 5.01
N THR A 176 -6.50 6.88 3.95
CA THR A 176 -5.05 6.94 3.74
C THR A 176 -4.59 8.33 3.34
N LEU A 177 -5.37 9.05 2.53
CA LEU A 177 -5.12 10.47 2.24
C LEU A 177 -5.21 11.30 3.51
N ALA A 178 -6.26 11.11 4.32
CA ALA A 178 -6.43 11.83 5.59
C ALA A 178 -5.26 11.57 6.55
N ALA A 179 -4.80 10.33 6.67
CA ALA A 179 -3.63 9.98 7.49
C ALA A 179 -2.35 10.69 7.00
N GLY A 180 -2.11 10.68 5.69
CA GLY A 180 -0.96 11.37 5.11
C GLY A 180 -1.02 12.89 5.27
N LEU A 181 -2.18 13.51 5.04
CA LEU A 181 -2.39 14.95 5.22
C LEU A 181 -2.25 15.36 6.70
N LYS A 182 -2.74 14.52 7.63
CA LYS A 182 -2.55 14.75 9.06
C LYS A 182 -1.07 14.69 9.45
N GLY A 183 -0.30 13.81 8.83
CA GLY A 183 1.16 13.77 9.00
C GLY A 183 1.84 15.07 8.54
N ILE A 184 1.37 15.67 7.44
CA ILE A 184 1.86 16.97 6.96
C ILE A 184 1.43 18.09 7.92
N GLU A 185 0.17 18.14 8.32
CA GLU A 185 -0.36 19.15 9.23
C GLU A 185 0.37 19.19 10.59
N ASP A 186 0.69 18.01 11.12
CA ASP A 186 1.37 17.86 12.41
C ASP A 186 2.91 17.84 12.28
N GLU A 187 3.45 18.01 11.07
CA GLU A 187 4.89 17.97 10.78
C GLU A 187 5.57 16.74 11.38
N LEU A 188 4.91 15.56 11.27
CA LEU A 188 5.41 14.34 11.89
C LEU A 188 6.78 13.94 11.30
N PRO A 189 7.77 13.65 12.15
CA PRO A 189 9.09 13.25 11.67
C PRO A 189 9.04 11.85 11.05
N LEU A 190 9.68 11.67 9.90
CA LEU A 190 9.83 10.36 9.28
C LEU A 190 10.82 9.52 10.09
N PRO A 191 10.44 8.30 10.56
CA PRO A 191 11.38 7.42 11.25
C PRO A 191 12.48 6.91 10.31
N GLU A 192 13.50 6.26 10.86
CA GLU A 192 14.58 5.65 10.07
C GLU A 192 14.06 4.61 9.08
N GLU A 193 14.72 4.53 7.91
CA GLU A 193 14.41 3.54 6.88
C GLU A 193 14.65 2.11 7.38
N ALA A 194 13.65 1.25 7.26
CA ALA A 194 13.79 -0.17 7.53
C ALA A 194 14.54 -0.88 6.39
N THR A 195 15.85 -1.00 6.53
CA THR A 195 16.73 -1.65 5.54
C THR A 195 16.76 -3.16 5.67
N VAL A 196 16.36 -3.70 6.82
CA VAL A 196 16.33 -5.14 7.13
C VAL A 196 14.90 -5.63 7.08
N ASP A 197 14.71 -6.86 6.59
CA ASP A 197 13.42 -7.53 6.57
C ASP A 197 12.84 -7.63 8.00
N THR A 198 11.63 -7.08 8.20
CA THR A 198 10.97 -7.10 9.53
C THR A 198 10.67 -8.52 10.01
N PHE A 199 10.50 -9.49 9.11
CA PHE A 199 10.29 -10.89 9.46
C PHE A 199 11.54 -11.59 10.01
N SER A 200 12.72 -11.03 9.80
CA SER A 200 13.97 -11.54 10.37
C SER A 200 14.25 -11.01 11.79
N GLN A 201 13.42 -10.11 12.31
CA GLN A 201 13.56 -9.47 13.60
C GLN A 201 12.49 -9.98 14.57
N THR A 202 12.83 -10.06 15.84
CA THR A 202 11.87 -10.41 16.89
C THR A 202 10.93 -9.23 17.21
N GLU A 203 9.74 -9.51 17.72
CA GLU A 203 8.80 -8.46 18.18
C GLU A 203 9.45 -7.53 19.21
N ARG A 204 10.32 -8.07 20.08
CA ARG A 204 11.03 -7.28 21.08
C ARG A 204 12.04 -6.30 20.48
N GLU A 205 12.76 -6.72 19.44
CA GLU A 205 13.70 -5.85 18.71
C GLU A 205 13.00 -4.73 17.98
N LEU A 206 11.86 -5.04 17.34
CA LEU A 206 11.04 -4.04 16.65
C LEU A 206 10.41 -3.04 17.63
N ALA A 207 9.86 -3.54 18.76
CA ALA A 207 9.31 -2.68 19.81
C ALA A 207 10.38 -1.77 20.43
N ALA A 208 11.61 -2.27 20.63
CA ALA A 208 12.72 -1.47 21.15
C ALA A 208 13.14 -0.31 20.21
N LYS A 209 12.82 -0.43 18.91
CA LYS A 209 12.99 0.63 17.88
C LYS A 209 11.77 1.54 17.76
N GLY A 210 10.74 1.37 18.58
CA GLY A 210 9.49 2.12 18.48
C GLY A 210 8.64 1.76 17.25
N ILE A 211 8.91 0.61 16.63
CA ILE A 211 8.16 0.15 15.46
C ILE A 211 6.86 -0.50 15.94
N GLU A 212 5.76 0.12 15.58
CA GLU A 212 4.41 -0.31 15.95
C GLU A 212 3.94 -1.45 15.04
N ARG A 213 3.19 -2.37 15.61
CA ARG A 213 2.62 -3.50 14.92
C ARG A 213 1.20 -3.18 14.45
N LEU A 214 0.86 -3.66 13.26
CA LEU A 214 -0.51 -3.61 12.76
C LEU A 214 -1.40 -4.63 13.49
N PRO A 215 -2.73 -4.38 13.57
CA PRO A 215 -3.69 -5.35 14.09
C PRO A 215 -3.56 -6.71 13.40
N ARG A 216 -3.66 -7.80 14.18
CA ARG A 216 -3.55 -9.19 13.69
C ARG A 216 -4.89 -9.84 13.43
N THR A 217 -5.92 -9.29 14.00
CA THR A 217 -7.28 -9.78 13.90
C THR A 217 -8.23 -8.63 13.62
N LEU A 218 -9.40 -8.96 13.06
CA LEU A 218 -10.45 -7.95 12.88
C LEU A 218 -10.88 -7.35 14.23
N GLY A 219 -10.87 -8.15 15.32
CA GLY A 219 -11.22 -7.68 16.65
C GLY A 219 -10.19 -6.73 17.27
N GLU A 220 -8.92 -6.82 16.89
CA GLU A 220 -7.89 -5.85 17.30
C GLU A 220 -7.96 -4.53 16.51
N ALA A 221 -8.57 -4.56 15.31
CA ALA A 221 -8.70 -3.40 14.45
C ALA A 221 -9.97 -2.57 14.74
N VAL A 222 -10.91 -3.10 15.49
CA VAL A 222 -12.13 -2.43 15.97
C VAL A 222 -11.86 -1.69 17.27
#